data_2a69919984b6d47765391529b10ff1d1
#
_entry.id   2a69919984b6d47765391529b10ff1d1
#
_cell.length_a   1.000
_cell.length_b   1.000
_cell.length_c   1.000
_cell.angle_alpha   90.00
_cell.angle_beta   90.00
_cell.angle_gamma   90.00
#
_symmetry.space_group_name_H-M   'P 1'
#
loop_
_entity.id
_entity.type
_entity.pdbx_description
1 polymer ?
#
loop_
_entity_poly.entity_id
_entity_poly.type
_entity_poly.pdbx_seq_one_letter_code
_entity_poly.pdbx_strand_id
1 'polypeptide(L)'
;TDMPDEVVNGNDYTVETEIYFLGSLFKRLIRENNIEDFKFINVVNTMCEVSIEKRYQSFKDVSDDIAKGVLLGTDFSARDKAVYQDMASSLVNTISYYTSDFSPVSEIERVQVNLGELIRNSSLEEYIQANSALISCFLTNGFAYSLRIMTKVDTVKDFYRLLIDSDYQKKEIILENLIIRLSLIEIKKSNFDIDDDELPF
;
A
#
# COMPACT_ATOMS: atom_id res chain seq x y z
N THR A 1 5.43 4.72 38.25
CA THR A 1 4.44 4.46 37.17
C THR A 1 3.09 4.50 37.86
N ASP A 2 2.28 5.49 37.54
CA ASP A 2 0.93 5.55 38.08
C ASP A 2 0.18 4.30 37.59
N MET A 3 -0.52 3.64 38.51
CA MET A 3 -1.35 2.47 38.19
C MET A 3 -2.71 2.99 37.70
N PRO A 4 -3.37 2.32 36.75
CA PRO A 4 -4.70 2.71 36.30
C PRO A 4 -5.73 2.56 37.42
N ASP A 5 -6.73 3.44 37.44
CA ASP A 5 -7.70 3.56 38.52
C ASP A 5 -8.41 2.24 38.84
N GLU A 6 -8.76 1.46 37.83
CA GLU A 6 -9.42 0.16 38.00
C GLU A 6 -8.56 -0.86 38.75
N VAL A 7 -7.23 -0.84 38.54
CA VAL A 7 -6.30 -1.74 39.23
C VAL A 7 -6.12 -1.29 40.70
N VAL A 8 -6.01 0.01 40.93
CA VAL A 8 -5.89 0.58 42.27
C VAL A 8 -7.13 0.28 43.11
N ASN A 9 -8.31 0.34 42.49
CA ASN A 9 -9.59 0.09 43.17
C ASN A 9 -9.97 -1.39 43.24
N GLY A 10 -9.13 -2.30 42.73
CA GLY A 10 -9.38 -3.74 42.79
C GLY A 10 -10.53 -4.22 41.89
N ASN A 11 -10.80 -3.48 40.81
CA ASN A 11 -11.78 -3.86 39.79
C ASN A 11 -11.22 -4.93 38.85
N ASP A 12 -12.11 -5.53 38.04
CA ASP A 12 -11.74 -6.57 37.09
C ASP A 12 -10.75 -6.04 36.03
N TYR A 13 -9.84 -6.90 35.62
CA TYR A 13 -8.89 -6.67 34.54
C TYR A 13 -9.60 -6.74 33.19
N THR A 14 -9.57 -5.66 32.42
CA THR A 14 -10.32 -5.51 31.17
C THR A 14 -9.39 -5.24 29.98
N VAL A 15 -9.95 -5.15 28.78
CA VAL A 15 -9.19 -4.79 27.54
C VAL A 15 -8.57 -3.40 27.70
N GLU A 16 -9.26 -2.46 28.32
CA GLU A 16 -8.76 -1.10 28.59
C GLU A 16 -7.56 -1.13 29.55
N THR A 17 -7.54 -2.07 30.49
CA THR A 17 -6.40 -2.29 31.39
C THR A 17 -5.18 -2.82 30.60
N GLU A 18 -5.38 -3.74 29.65
CA GLU A 18 -4.30 -4.22 28.75
C GLU A 18 -3.77 -3.09 27.89
N ILE A 19 -4.65 -2.24 27.33
CA ILE A 19 -4.26 -1.05 26.55
C ILE A 19 -3.35 -0.15 27.38
N TYR A 20 -3.67 0.09 28.64
CA TYR A 20 -2.83 0.88 29.55
C TYR A 20 -1.44 0.29 29.73
N PHE A 21 -1.34 -0.99 30.04
CA PHE A 21 -0.04 -1.63 30.24
C PHE A 21 0.80 -1.68 28.97
N LEU A 22 0.17 -1.91 27.82
CA LEU A 22 0.85 -1.85 26.52
C LEU A 22 1.37 -0.44 26.22
N GLY A 23 0.56 0.59 26.46
CA GLY A 23 0.97 1.99 26.34
C GLY A 23 2.14 2.34 27.25
N SER A 24 2.09 1.87 28.51
CA SER A 24 3.17 2.05 29.50
C SER A 24 4.47 1.38 29.06
N LEU A 25 4.38 0.19 28.44
CA LEU A 25 5.53 -0.48 27.83
C LEU A 25 6.14 0.37 26.71
N PHE A 26 5.32 0.89 25.80
CA PHE A 26 5.79 1.77 24.72
C PHE A 26 6.43 3.05 25.27
N LYS A 27 5.83 3.71 26.26
CA LYS A 27 6.45 4.90 26.93
C LYS A 27 7.83 4.57 27.48
N ARG A 28 7.97 3.41 28.11
CA ARG A 28 9.27 2.96 28.64
C ARG A 28 10.28 2.76 27.52
N LEU A 29 9.91 2.04 26.45
CA LEU A 29 10.79 1.77 25.30
C LEU A 29 11.23 3.07 24.60
N ILE A 30 10.31 4.01 24.38
CA ILE A 30 10.59 5.33 23.79
C ILE A 30 11.62 6.06 24.62
N ARG A 31 11.45 6.08 25.96
CA ARG A 31 12.37 6.74 26.89
C ARG A 31 13.73 6.05 26.97
N GLU A 32 13.76 4.72 27.08
CA GLU A 32 15.00 3.94 27.19
C GLU A 32 15.87 4.03 25.93
N ASN A 33 15.26 4.23 24.76
CA ASN A 33 15.94 4.38 23.48
C ASN A 33 16.13 5.84 23.05
N ASN A 34 15.78 6.82 23.90
CA ASN A 34 15.92 8.26 23.63
C ASN A 34 15.28 8.69 22.30
N ILE A 35 14.07 8.17 22.01
CA ILE A 35 13.32 8.55 20.81
C ILE A 35 12.61 9.87 21.08
N GLU A 36 13.13 10.99 20.54
CA GLU A 36 12.62 12.33 20.82
C GLU A 36 11.33 12.64 20.05
N ASP A 37 11.24 12.24 18.76
CA ASP A 37 10.11 12.56 17.87
C ASP A 37 9.30 11.30 17.50
N PHE A 38 8.71 10.65 18.49
CA PHE A 38 7.86 9.50 18.20
C PHE A 38 6.52 9.95 17.63
N LYS A 39 6.28 9.66 16.34
CA LYS A 39 5.11 10.09 15.57
C LYS A 39 3.77 9.82 16.27
N PHE A 40 3.63 8.71 16.97
CA PHE A 40 2.39 8.29 17.62
C PHE A 40 2.38 8.55 19.13
N ILE A 41 3.16 9.53 19.61
CA ILE A 41 3.24 9.83 21.05
C ILE A 41 1.86 10.15 21.66
N ASN A 42 0.98 10.80 20.91
CA ASN A 42 -0.38 11.11 21.36
C ASN A 42 -1.22 9.83 21.53
N VAL A 43 -1.10 8.86 20.64
CA VAL A 43 -1.76 7.55 20.76
C VAL A 43 -1.26 6.86 22.04
N VAL A 44 0.05 6.80 22.24
CA VAL A 44 0.64 6.20 23.46
C VAL A 44 0.20 6.94 24.71
N ASN A 45 0.06 8.26 24.67
CA ASN A 45 -0.45 9.05 25.80
C ASN A 45 -1.89 8.71 26.13
N THR A 46 -2.77 8.63 25.13
CA THR A 46 -4.18 8.23 25.31
C THR A 46 -4.30 6.78 25.82
N MET A 47 -3.46 5.86 25.36
CA MET A 47 -3.39 4.51 25.93
C MET A 47 -3.05 4.51 27.42
N CYS A 48 -2.23 5.47 27.88
CA CYS A 48 -1.79 5.60 29.26
C CYS A 48 -2.63 6.53 30.13
N GLU A 49 -3.82 6.91 29.69
CA GLU A 49 -4.75 7.69 30.53
C GLU A 49 -5.15 6.86 31.76
N VAL A 50 -5.06 7.48 32.93
CA VAL A 50 -5.36 6.80 34.21
C VAL A 50 -6.87 6.50 34.29
N SER A 51 -7.69 7.47 33.89
CA SER A 51 -9.15 7.29 33.81
C SER A 51 -9.52 6.41 32.62
N ILE A 52 -10.23 5.31 32.90
CA ILE A 52 -10.68 4.34 31.90
C ILE A 52 -11.59 4.98 30.83
N GLU A 53 -12.40 5.99 31.21
CA GLU A 53 -13.30 6.69 30.30
C GLU A 53 -12.57 7.55 29.25
N LYS A 54 -11.35 7.98 29.55
CA LYS A 54 -10.51 8.79 28.63
C LYS A 54 -9.57 7.95 27.79
N ARG A 55 -9.49 6.67 28.08
CA ARG A 55 -8.64 5.72 27.39
C ARG A 55 -9.38 5.11 26.19
N TYR A 56 -8.65 4.54 25.24
CA TYR A 56 -9.26 3.72 24.19
C TYR A 56 -10.04 2.56 24.79
N GLN A 57 -11.23 2.31 24.25
CA GLN A 57 -12.13 1.26 24.73
C GLN A 57 -11.86 -0.09 24.02
N SER A 58 -11.06 -0.08 22.94
CA SER A 58 -10.67 -1.29 22.22
C SER A 58 -9.34 -1.12 21.50
N PHE A 59 -8.68 -2.22 21.16
CA PHE A 59 -7.51 -2.21 20.29
C PHE A 59 -7.85 -1.74 18.87
N LYS A 60 -9.11 -1.86 18.45
CA LYS A 60 -9.57 -1.33 17.18
C LYS A 60 -9.48 0.20 17.16
N ASP A 61 -9.87 0.88 18.24
CA ASP A 61 -9.78 2.34 18.32
C ASP A 61 -8.33 2.81 18.28
N VAL A 62 -7.42 2.08 18.92
CA VAL A 62 -5.96 2.34 18.85
C VAL A 62 -5.47 2.21 17.40
N SER A 63 -5.86 1.12 16.73
CA SER A 63 -5.48 0.87 15.34
C SER A 63 -6.03 1.93 14.39
N ASP A 64 -7.29 2.32 14.56
CA ASP A 64 -7.95 3.35 13.74
C ASP A 64 -7.27 4.72 13.91
N ASP A 65 -6.82 5.09 15.12
CA ASP A 65 -6.10 6.35 15.36
C ASP A 65 -4.66 6.32 14.82
N ILE A 66 -3.99 5.17 14.89
CA ILE A 66 -2.69 4.97 14.22
C ILE A 66 -2.88 5.14 12.70
N ALA A 67 -3.89 4.51 12.11
CA ALA A 67 -4.18 4.60 10.68
C ALA A 67 -4.47 6.05 10.24
N LYS A 68 -5.29 6.79 11.00
CA LYS A 68 -5.52 8.23 10.75
C LYS A 68 -4.22 9.03 10.83
N GLY A 69 -3.39 8.79 11.83
CA GLY A 69 -2.10 9.46 11.99
C GLY A 69 -1.12 9.13 10.85
N VAL A 70 -1.15 7.92 10.32
CA VAL A 70 -0.40 7.52 9.13
C VAL A 70 -0.88 8.32 7.92
N LEU A 71 -2.18 8.31 7.63
CA LEU A 71 -2.76 8.97 6.46
C LEU A 71 -2.53 10.50 6.49
N LEU A 72 -2.72 11.14 7.65
CA LEU A 72 -2.54 12.59 7.79
C LEU A 72 -1.07 13.01 7.85
N GLY A 73 -0.18 12.13 8.27
CA GLY A 73 1.26 12.41 8.36
C GLY A 73 2.07 12.00 7.13
N THR A 74 1.45 11.33 6.16
CA THR A 74 2.14 10.93 4.93
C THR A 74 2.04 12.04 3.90
N ASP A 75 3.06 12.90 3.86
CA ASP A 75 3.13 13.99 2.89
C ASP A 75 3.95 13.54 1.67
N PHE A 76 3.32 13.66 0.48
CA PHE A 76 3.97 13.45 -0.80
C PHE A 76 4.28 14.81 -1.43
N SER A 77 5.53 15.01 -1.80
CA SER A 77 5.93 16.21 -2.54
C SER A 77 5.20 16.31 -3.89
N ALA A 78 5.17 17.50 -4.46
CA ALA A 78 4.62 17.70 -5.83
C ALA A 78 5.35 16.82 -6.86
N ARG A 79 6.66 16.57 -6.66
CA ARG A 79 7.46 15.69 -7.50
C ARG A 79 7.02 14.23 -7.36
N ASP A 80 6.82 13.73 -6.14
CA ASP A 80 6.38 12.35 -5.90
C ASP A 80 5.03 12.09 -6.57
N LYS A 81 4.11 13.03 -6.42
CA LYS A 81 2.79 12.98 -7.08
C LYS A 81 2.91 12.95 -8.59
N ALA A 82 3.78 13.77 -9.19
CA ALA A 82 4.00 13.80 -10.62
C ALA A 82 4.58 12.47 -11.13
N VAL A 83 5.62 11.96 -10.48
CA VAL A 83 6.24 10.66 -10.81
C VAL A 83 5.23 9.52 -10.75
N TYR A 84 4.42 9.47 -9.68
CA TYR A 84 3.33 8.50 -9.55
C TYR A 84 2.31 8.63 -10.69
N GLN A 85 1.87 9.87 -11.00
CA GLN A 85 0.87 10.13 -12.04
C GLN A 85 1.35 9.75 -13.43
N ASP A 86 2.61 10.01 -13.76
CA ASP A 86 3.21 9.65 -15.03
C ASP A 86 3.25 8.13 -15.20
N MET A 87 3.69 7.41 -14.18
CA MET A 87 3.72 5.95 -14.21
C MET A 87 2.32 5.34 -14.30
N ALA A 88 1.39 5.79 -13.46
CA ALA A 88 0.02 5.30 -13.44
C ALA A 88 -0.70 5.58 -14.77
N SER A 89 -0.49 6.75 -15.37
CA SER A 89 -1.04 7.10 -16.67
C SER A 89 -0.45 6.26 -17.80
N SER A 90 0.86 5.99 -17.76
CA SER A 90 1.53 5.08 -18.70
C SER A 90 0.89 3.69 -18.67
N LEU A 91 0.71 3.10 -17.50
CA LEU A 91 0.11 1.77 -17.35
C LEU A 91 -1.34 1.73 -17.83
N VAL A 92 -2.17 2.69 -17.38
CA VAL A 92 -3.59 2.77 -17.78
C VAL A 92 -3.74 2.92 -19.29
N ASN A 93 -2.88 3.72 -19.93
CA ASN A 93 -2.91 3.90 -21.39
C ASN A 93 -2.42 2.65 -22.14
N THR A 94 -1.49 1.90 -21.56
CA THR A 94 -0.93 0.70 -22.18
C THR A 94 -1.86 -0.50 -22.09
N ILE A 95 -2.56 -0.69 -20.96
CA ILE A 95 -3.54 -1.78 -20.76
C ILE A 95 -4.84 -1.43 -21.49
N SER A 96 -5.30 -2.30 -22.38
CA SER A 96 -6.52 -2.09 -23.15
C SER A 96 -7.76 -2.56 -22.37
N TYR A 97 -7.72 -3.75 -21.80
CA TYR A 97 -8.76 -4.35 -20.98
C TYR A 97 -8.24 -5.60 -20.27
N TYR A 98 -8.98 -6.12 -19.29
CA TYR A 98 -8.70 -7.40 -18.66
C TYR A 98 -9.48 -8.52 -19.33
N THR A 99 -8.82 -9.67 -19.53
CA THR A 99 -9.41 -10.88 -20.12
C THR A 99 -9.88 -11.87 -19.06
N SER A 100 -9.46 -11.66 -17.81
CA SER A 100 -9.86 -12.42 -16.62
C SER A 100 -10.07 -11.49 -15.43
N ASP A 101 -10.36 -12.04 -14.27
CA ASP A 101 -10.50 -11.26 -13.05
C ASP A 101 -9.21 -10.52 -12.72
N PHE A 102 -9.34 -9.29 -12.22
CA PHE A 102 -8.21 -8.43 -11.86
C PHE A 102 -7.36 -9.09 -10.76
N SER A 103 -6.08 -9.29 -11.03
CA SER A 103 -5.15 -10.00 -10.15
C SER A 103 -3.85 -9.23 -9.96
N PRO A 104 -3.81 -8.29 -8.99
CA PRO A 104 -2.62 -7.49 -8.72
C PRO A 104 -1.53 -8.28 -7.99
N VAL A 105 -0.28 -7.85 -8.16
CA VAL A 105 0.84 -8.25 -7.33
C VAL A 105 0.76 -7.44 -6.02
N SER A 106 0.58 -8.12 -4.90
CA SER A 106 0.40 -7.49 -3.57
C SER A 106 1.72 -7.25 -2.83
N GLU A 107 2.77 -8.01 -3.15
CA GLU A 107 4.04 -7.93 -2.44
C GLU A 107 4.90 -6.79 -2.98
N ILE A 108 5.17 -5.78 -2.12
CA ILE A 108 5.98 -4.60 -2.45
C ILE A 108 7.37 -5.00 -2.98
N GLU A 109 8.03 -5.92 -2.29
CA GLU A 109 9.37 -6.40 -2.63
C GLU A 109 9.40 -7.05 -4.01
N ARG A 110 8.36 -7.80 -4.36
CA ARG A 110 8.23 -8.43 -5.68
C ARG A 110 8.09 -7.39 -6.79
N VAL A 111 7.28 -6.36 -6.56
CA VAL A 111 7.16 -5.23 -7.50
C VAL A 111 8.52 -4.55 -7.70
N GLN A 112 9.25 -4.28 -6.61
CA GLN A 112 10.57 -3.64 -6.67
C GLN A 112 11.59 -4.51 -7.42
N VAL A 113 11.65 -5.81 -7.15
CA VAL A 113 12.56 -6.73 -7.84
C VAL A 113 12.25 -6.77 -9.34
N ASN A 114 10.98 -6.94 -9.70
CA ASN A 114 10.56 -7.01 -11.11
C ASN A 114 10.86 -5.71 -11.88
N LEU A 115 10.60 -4.55 -11.27
CA LEU A 115 10.94 -3.26 -11.87
C LEU A 115 12.45 -3.08 -12.04
N GLY A 116 13.25 -3.47 -11.05
CA GLY A 116 14.70 -3.41 -11.11
C GLY A 116 15.27 -4.27 -12.24
N GLU A 117 14.73 -5.48 -12.46
CA GLU A 117 15.10 -6.35 -13.57
C GLU A 117 14.69 -5.77 -14.92
N LEU A 118 13.48 -5.22 -15.02
CA LEU A 118 12.99 -4.57 -16.24
C LEU A 118 13.87 -3.38 -16.64
N ILE A 119 14.22 -2.52 -15.67
CA ILE A 119 15.11 -1.38 -15.88
C ILE A 119 16.49 -1.83 -16.36
N ARG A 120 17.06 -2.85 -15.72
CA ARG A 120 18.36 -3.40 -16.12
C ARG A 120 18.33 -3.90 -17.57
N ASN A 121 17.27 -4.62 -17.95
CA ASN A 121 17.12 -5.18 -19.29
C ASN A 121 16.80 -4.12 -20.36
N SER A 122 16.33 -2.95 -19.96
CA SER A 122 15.99 -1.83 -20.85
C SER A 122 16.97 -0.66 -20.74
N SER A 123 18.12 -0.83 -20.11
CA SER A 123 19.00 0.27 -19.70
C SER A 123 19.63 1.05 -20.88
N LEU A 124 19.69 0.45 -22.06
CA LEU A 124 20.24 1.06 -23.29
C LEU A 124 19.13 1.60 -24.22
N GLU A 125 17.87 1.48 -23.83
CA GLU A 125 16.71 1.85 -24.63
C GLU A 125 16.08 3.14 -24.12
N GLU A 126 15.43 3.90 -25.00
CA GLU A 126 14.62 5.06 -24.64
C GLU A 126 13.25 4.63 -24.09
N TYR A 127 12.70 3.55 -24.62
CA TYR A 127 11.37 3.04 -24.29
C TYR A 127 11.45 1.56 -23.84
N ILE A 128 10.51 1.16 -22.97
CA ILE A 128 10.33 -0.24 -22.61
C ILE A 128 9.86 -1.01 -23.85
N GLN A 129 10.65 -2.00 -24.29
CA GLN A 129 10.36 -2.79 -25.49
C GLN A 129 9.25 -3.84 -25.28
N ALA A 130 9.12 -4.35 -24.06
CA ALA A 130 8.13 -5.36 -23.71
C ALA A 130 7.07 -4.80 -22.75
N ASN A 131 5.98 -4.23 -23.28
CA ASN A 131 4.87 -3.72 -22.48
C ASN A 131 4.30 -4.77 -21.54
N SER A 132 4.22 -6.03 -21.97
CA SER A 132 3.77 -7.14 -21.11
C SER A 132 4.66 -7.31 -19.87
N ALA A 133 5.97 -7.17 -20.01
CA ALA A 133 6.89 -7.29 -18.88
C ALA A 133 6.69 -6.14 -17.87
N LEU A 134 6.45 -4.90 -18.36
CA LEU A 134 6.13 -3.77 -17.51
C LEU A 134 4.82 -4.01 -16.73
N ILE A 135 3.77 -4.43 -17.41
CA ILE A 135 2.47 -4.70 -16.79
C ILE A 135 2.59 -5.84 -15.78
N SER A 136 3.37 -6.88 -16.10
CA SER A 136 3.60 -8.04 -15.21
C SER A 136 4.39 -7.70 -13.94
N CYS A 137 4.99 -6.51 -13.84
CA CYS A 137 5.51 -6.03 -12.56
C CYS A 137 4.39 -5.79 -11.53
N PHE A 138 3.17 -5.49 -11.98
CA PHE A 138 2.04 -5.09 -11.14
C PHE A 138 0.85 -6.04 -11.19
N LEU A 139 0.72 -6.84 -12.27
CA LEU A 139 -0.39 -7.77 -12.50
C LEU A 139 0.13 -9.16 -12.81
N THR A 140 -0.54 -10.18 -12.31
CA THR A 140 -0.07 -11.57 -12.49
C THR A 140 -0.47 -12.17 -13.84
N ASN A 141 -1.66 -11.81 -14.37
CA ASN A 141 -2.21 -12.36 -15.62
C ASN A 141 -3.42 -11.55 -16.12
N GLY A 142 -4.01 -12.04 -17.20
CA GLY A 142 -5.36 -11.67 -17.64
C GLY A 142 -5.50 -10.26 -18.19
N PHE A 143 -4.51 -9.75 -18.92
CA PHE A 143 -4.57 -8.42 -19.54
C PHE A 143 -4.30 -8.46 -21.04
N ALA A 144 -4.99 -7.60 -21.78
CA ALA A 144 -4.67 -7.21 -23.15
C ALA A 144 -4.04 -5.81 -23.16
N TYR A 145 -3.09 -5.56 -24.03
CA TYR A 145 -2.36 -4.30 -24.07
C TYR A 145 -2.10 -3.80 -25.50
N SER A 146 -1.89 -2.49 -25.63
CA SER A 146 -1.55 -1.85 -26.88
C SER A 146 -0.06 -1.99 -27.19
N LEU A 147 0.27 -2.39 -28.43
CA LEU A 147 1.65 -2.39 -28.93
C LEU A 147 2.11 -1.01 -29.43
N ARG A 148 1.18 -0.06 -29.56
CA ARG A 148 1.47 1.29 -30.09
C ARG A 148 1.86 2.30 -29.02
N ILE A 149 1.56 2.00 -27.77
CA ILE A 149 1.84 2.88 -26.63
C ILE A 149 3.08 2.33 -25.94
N MET A 150 4.10 3.15 -25.86
CA MET A 150 5.39 2.79 -25.26
C MET A 150 5.67 3.67 -24.05
N THR A 151 6.07 3.05 -22.96
CA THR A 151 6.47 3.76 -21.73
C THR A 151 7.96 4.07 -21.79
N LYS A 152 8.34 5.31 -21.45
CA LYS A 152 9.75 5.69 -21.36
C LYS A 152 10.44 4.94 -20.22
N VAL A 153 11.66 4.53 -20.46
CA VAL A 153 12.51 3.88 -19.43
C VAL A 153 12.72 4.83 -18.24
N ASP A 154 12.88 6.13 -18.50
CA ASP A 154 13.06 7.12 -17.43
C ASP A 154 11.83 7.25 -16.51
N THR A 155 10.60 7.15 -17.06
CA THR A 155 9.37 7.11 -16.25
C THR A 155 9.39 5.94 -15.27
N VAL A 156 9.83 4.76 -15.74
CA VAL A 156 9.94 3.54 -14.89
C VAL A 156 11.05 3.71 -13.86
N LYS A 157 12.20 4.28 -14.25
CA LYS A 157 13.31 4.56 -13.33
C LYS A 157 12.92 5.54 -12.22
N ASP A 158 12.21 6.61 -12.57
CA ASP A 158 11.80 7.61 -11.58
C ASP A 158 10.77 7.03 -10.61
N PHE A 159 9.81 6.22 -11.09
CA PHE A 159 8.88 5.51 -10.23
C PHE A 159 9.60 4.48 -9.33
N TYR A 160 10.58 3.75 -9.86
CA TYR A 160 11.38 2.83 -9.08
C TYR A 160 12.16 3.56 -7.96
N ARG A 161 12.76 4.71 -8.26
CA ARG A 161 13.43 5.55 -7.25
C ARG A 161 12.45 6.02 -6.19
N LEU A 162 11.26 6.49 -6.59
CA LEU A 162 10.21 6.88 -5.66
C LEU A 162 9.89 5.74 -4.67
N LEU A 163 9.78 4.49 -5.16
CA LEU A 163 9.56 3.34 -4.29
C LEU A 163 10.78 3.03 -3.40
N ILE A 164 12.02 3.12 -3.91
CA ILE A 164 13.21 2.81 -3.11
C ILE A 164 13.43 3.84 -2.00
N ASP A 165 13.25 5.12 -2.32
CA ASP A 165 13.51 6.25 -1.41
C ASP A 165 12.37 6.45 -0.39
N SER A 166 11.21 5.83 -0.58
CA SER A 166 10.07 5.90 0.32
C SER A 166 10.20 4.93 1.50
N ASP A 167 9.68 5.32 2.67
CA ASP A 167 9.44 4.39 3.77
C ASP A 167 8.37 3.35 3.41
N TYR A 168 8.21 2.33 4.25
CA TYR A 168 7.27 1.23 3.98
C TYR A 168 5.83 1.72 3.80
N GLN A 169 5.36 2.64 4.64
CA GLN A 169 4.00 3.18 4.60
C GLN A 169 3.72 3.95 3.32
N LYS A 170 4.69 4.76 2.86
CA LYS A 170 4.58 5.46 1.57
C LYS A 170 4.51 4.49 0.40
N LYS A 171 5.33 3.41 0.43
CA LYS A 171 5.28 2.36 -0.60
C LYS A 171 3.91 1.71 -0.69
N GLU A 172 3.32 1.35 0.46
CA GLU A 172 1.95 0.80 0.51
C GLU A 172 0.95 1.75 -0.14
N ILE A 173 0.92 3.02 0.28
CA ILE A 173 0.00 4.02 -0.26
C ILE A 173 0.18 4.20 -1.77
N ILE A 174 1.43 4.26 -2.26
CA ILE A 174 1.73 4.39 -3.70
C ILE A 174 1.17 3.21 -4.48
N LEU A 175 1.43 1.99 -4.02
CA LEU A 175 1.01 0.77 -4.72
C LEU A 175 -0.49 0.53 -4.60
N GLU A 176 -1.12 0.78 -3.45
CA GLU A 176 -2.57 0.69 -3.28
C GLU A 176 -3.31 1.66 -4.20
N ASN A 177 -2.86 2.91 -4.27
CA ASN A 177 -3.45 3.89 -5.21
C ASN A 177 -3.28 3.46 -6.67
N LEU A 178 -2.13 2.88 -7.02
CA LEU A 178 -1.91 2.34 -8.36
C LEU A 178 -2.85 1.17 -8.65
N ILE A 179 -2.98 0.22 -7.73
CA ILE A 179 -3.88 -0.94 -7.84
C ILE A 179 -5.34 -0.47 -8.00
N ILE A 180 -5.79 0.48 -7.16
CA ILE A 180 -7.14 1.07 -7.30
C ILE A 180 -7.33 1.66 -8.69
N ARG A 181 -6.37 2.44 -9.20
CA ARG A 181 -6.47 3.06 -10.52
C ARG A 181 -6.49 2.02 -11.65
N LEU A 182 -5.70 0.95 -11.53
CA LEU A 182 -5.68 -0.15 -12.49
C LEU A 182 -6.97 -0.99 -12.43
N SER A 183 -7.58 -1.17 -11.27
CA SER A 183 -8.83 -1.92 -11.12
C SER A 183 -10.04 -1.28 -11.80
N LEU A 184 -9.96 -0.01 -12.18
CA LEU A 184 -11.01 0.70 -12.93
C LEU A 184 -11.01 0.39 -14.44
N ILE A 185 -10.01 -0.35 -14.94
CA ILE A 185 -9.95 -0.75 -16.35
C ILE A 185 -10.99 -1.86 -16.60
N GLU A 186 -11.67 -1.78 -17.74
CA GLU A 186 -12.77 -2.67 -18.13
C GLU A 186 -12.31 -4.15 -18.20
N ILE A 187 -13.17 -5.07 -17.74
CA ILE A 187 -13.01 -6.52 -17.90
C ILE A 187 -13.85 -6.98 -19.08
N LYS A 188 -13.21 -7.55 -20.10
CA LYS A 188 -13.88 -8.17 -21.25
C LYS A 188 -13.68 -9.68 -21.18
N LYS A 189 -14.64 -10.39 -20.58
CA LYS A 189 -14.67 -11.86 -20.64
C LYS A 189 -14.99 -12.26 -22.09
N SER A 190 -14.13 -13.07 -22.72
CA SER A 190 -14.45 -13.66 -24.01
C SER A 190 -15.59 -14.65 -23.79
N ASN A 191 -16.80 -14.29 -24.26
CA ASN A 191 -17.88 -15.26 -24.41
C ASN A 191 -17.51 -16.21 -25.55
N PHE A 192 -16.71 -17.22 -25.26
CA PHE A 192 -16.70 -18.45 -26.03
C PHE A 192 -17.78 -19.37 -25.45
N ASP A 193 -19.03 -18.94 -25.49
CA ASP A 193 -20.15 -19.88 -25.58
C ASP A 193 -20.10 -20.37 -27.04
N ILE A 194 -19.40 -21.45 -27.27
CA ILE A 194 -19.65 -22.27 -28.46
C ILE A 194 -21.03 -22.86 -28.22
N ASP A 195 -22.02 -22.31 -28.88
CA ASP A 195 -23.31 -22.99 -29.09
C ASP A 195 -23.01 -24.30 -29.85
N ASP A 196 -22.92 -25.38 -29.08
CA ASP A 196 -22.69 -26.75 -29.58
C ASP A 196 -23.93 -27.34 -30.29
N ASP A 197 -24.89 -26.51 -30.64
CA ASP A 197 -26.20 -26.96 -31.16
C ASP A 197 -26.40 -26.80 -32.66
N GLU A 198 -25.39 -26.45 -33.46
CA GLU A 198 -25.52 -26.47 -34.92
C GLU A 198 -24.42 -27.29 -35.61
N LEU A 199 -24.49 -28.61 -35.50
CA LEU A 199 -23.93 -29.51 -36.50
C LEU A 199 -25.05 -29.86 -37.50
N PRO A 200 -25.01 -29.33 -38.71
CA PRO A 200 -25.87 -29.86 -39.76
C PRO A 200 -25.31 -31.20 -40.27
N PHE A 201 -26.09 -32.24 -40.13
CA PHE A 201 -25.90 -33.49 -40.83
C PHE A 201 -26.18 -33.35 -42.31
#